data_1ebf8c69cb9a682c1711e9256eee47bf
#
_entry.id   1ebf8c69cb9a682c1711e9256eee47bf
#
_cell.length_a   1.000
_cell.length_b   1.000
_cell.length_c   1.000
_cell.angle_alpha   90.00
_cell.angle_beta   90.00
_cell.angle_gamma   90.00
#
_symmetry.space_group_name_H-M   'P 1'
#
loop_
_entity.id
_entity.type
_entity.pdbx_description
1 polymer ?
#
loop_
_entity_poly.entity_id
_entity_poly.type
_entity_poly.pdbx_seq_one_letter_code
_entity_poly.pdbx_strand_id
1 'polypeptide(L)'
;HLWHKMNGHLYIPDFTKRRKAIQQLYQEGVAMVCEHILCGDDDFYHQDKDGWLDWCRENETEIKKEYLRRLDVKESVQDFYGDWCSYNGYSDVGYYLGCRFVEHLMKSYSLKEIAKFSFSKINKEFKDYARQR
;
A
#
# COMPACT_ATOMS: atom_id res chain seq x y z
N HIS A 1 -14.11 -6.78 -16.06
CA HIS A 1 -14.55 -5.54 -16.70
C HIS A 1 -15.99 -5.58 -17.14
N LEU A 2 -16.43 -6.67 -17.75
CA LEU A 2 -17.83 -6.81 -18.10
C LEU A 2 -18.70 -6.77 -16.86
N TRP A 3 -18.31 -7.51 -15.84
CA TRP A 3 -18.99 -7.47 -14.56
C TRP A 3 -19.05 -6.04 -14.01
N HIS A 4 -17.96 -5.34 -14.11
CA HIS A 4 -17.87 -3.98 -13.61
C HIS A 4 -18.84 -3.04 -14.35
N LYS A 5 -18.91 -3.17 -15.66
CA LYS A 5 -19.86 -2.38 -16.46
C LYS A 5 -21.28 -2.66 -16.09
N MET A 6 -21.61 -3.90 -15.77
CA MET A 6 -22.98 -4.29 -15.46
C MET A 6 -23.41 -3.91 -14.05
N ASN A 7 -22.45 -3.86 -13.11
CA ASN A 7 -22.79 -3.72 -11.70
C ASN A 7 -22.08 -2.57 -11.00
N GLY A 8 -20.81 -2.38 -11.30
CA GLY A 8 -19.94 -1.54 -10.50
C GLY A 8 -20.31 -0.06 -10.48
N HIS A 9 -20.78 0.46 -11.58
CA HIS A 9 -21.13 1.87 -11.66
C HIS A 9 -22.38 2.21 -10.86
N LEU A 10 -23.15 1.21 -10.50
CA LEU A 10 -24.37 1.41 -9.73
C LEU A 10 -24.10 1.45 -8.23
N TYR A 11 -23.20 0.59 -7.78
CA TYR A 11 -22.91 0.50 -6.36
C TYR A 11 -21.64 -0.32 -6.15
N ILE A 12 -20.72 0.23 -5.34
CA ILE A 12 -19.51 -0.50 -4.94
C ILE A 12 -19.63 -0.78 -3.45
N PRO A 13 -19.75 -2.06 -3.04
CA PRO A 13 -19.83 -2.39 -1.62
C PRO A 13 -18.58 -1.94 -0.86
N ASP A 14 -18.76 -1.59 0.40
CA ASP A 14 -17.67 -1.10 1.25
C ASP A 14 -16.50 -2.07 1.32
N PHE A 15 -16.78 -3.37 1.41
CA PHE A 15 -15.71 -4.36 1.46
C PHE A 15 -14.93 -4.39 0.14
N THR A 16 -15.57 -4.02 -0.98
CA THR A 16 -14.89 -3.94 -2.27
C THR A 16 -13.92 -2.75 -2.30
N LYS A 17 -14.30 -1.63 -1.71
CA LYS A 17 -13.40 -0.47 -1.59
C LYS A 17 -12.18 -0.82 -0.74
N ARG A 18 -12.41 -1.47 0.40
CA ARG A 18 -11.33 -1.93 1.26
C ARG A 18 -10.43 -2.91 0.51
N ARG A 19 -11.03 -3.84 -0.22
CA ARG A 19 -10.29 -4.83 -0.98
C ARG A 19 -9.40 -4.18 -2.04
N LYS A 20 -9.92 -3.19 -2.76
CA LYS A 20 -9.14 -2.47 -3.77
C LYS A 20 -7.97 -1.73 -3.15
N ALA A 21 -8.20 -1.04 -2.03
CA ALA A 21 -7.16 -0.29 -1.36
C ALA A 21 -6.06 -1.21 -0.83
N ILE A 22 -6.44 -2.32 -0.22
CA ILE A 22 -5.48 -3.30 0.30
C ILE A 22 -4.70 -3.95 -0.85
N GLN A 23 -5.40 -4.31 -1.93
CA GLN A 23 -4.74 -4.94 -3.07
C GLN A 23 -3.78 -3.97 -3.77
N GLN A 24 -4.16 -2.71 -3.88
CA GLN A 24 -3.29 -1.71 -4.48
C GLN A 24 -2.01 -1.56 -3.66
N LEU A 25 -2.15 -1.44 -2.35
CA LEU A 25 -0.99 -1.34 -1.46
C LEU A 25 -0.07 -2.54 -1.62
N TYR A 26 -0.64 -3.73 -1.63
CA TYR A 26 0.10 -4.97 -1.76
C TYR A 26 0.79 -5.08 -3.12
N GLN A 27 0.07 -4.81 -4.20
CA GLN A 27 0.63 -4.92 -5.55
C GLN A 27 1.76 -3.92 -5.78
N GLU A 28 1.57 -2.69 -5.34
CA GLU A 28 2.61 -1.67 -5.47
C GLU A 28 3.82 -2.01 -4.59
N GLY A 29 3.56 -2.59 -3.41
CA GLY A 29 4.63 -3.02 -2.52
C GLY A 29 5.46 -4.15 -3.11
N VAL A 30 4.81 -5.15 -3.71
CA VAL A 30 5.51 -6.26 -4.36
C VAL A 30 6.36 -5.73 -5.53
N ALA A 31 5.78 -4.83 -6.33
CA ALA A 31 6.50 -4.24 -7.46
C ALA A 31 7.74 -3.47 -6.99
N MET A 32 7.61 -2.68 -5.92
CA MET A 32 8.75 -1.91 -5.39
C MET A 32 9.85 -2.81 -4.83
N VAL A 33 9.46 -3.88 -4.13
CA VAL A 33 10.44 -4.82 -3.60
C VAL A 33 11.18 -5.53 -4.74
N CYS A 34 10.46 -5.95 -5.77
CA CYS A 34 11.08 -6.56 -6.95
C CYS A 34 12.07 -5.60 -7.60
N GLU A 35 11.71 -4.33 -7.71
CA GLU A 35 12.59 -3.32 -8.28
C GLU A 35 13.84 -3.13 -7.43
N HIS A 36 13.70 -3.11 -6.10
CA HIS A 36 14.84 -3.01 -5.19
C HIS A 36 15.79 -4.20 -5.36
N ILE A 37 15.24 -5.39 -5.51
CA ILE A 37 16.06 -6.60 -5.72
C ILE A 37 16.81 -6.50 -7.04
N LEU A 38 16.15 -6.08 -8.10
CA LEU A 38 16.76 -5.96 -9.43
C LEU A 38 17.84 -4.88 -9.47
N CYS A 39 17.62 -3.77 -8.78
CA CYS A 39 18.58 -2.65 -8.74
C CYS A 39 19.67 -2.85 -7.69
N GLY A 40 19.46 -3.76 -6.75
CA GLY A 40 20.40 -3.95 -5.64
C GLY A 40 20.43 -2.79 -4.67
N ASP A 41 19.37 -2.02 -4.58
CA ASP A 41 19.31 -0.83 -3.73
C ASP A 41 17.93 -0.71 -3.10
N ASP A 42 17.85 -0.98 -1.80
CA ASP A 42 16.60 -0.95 -1.04
C ASP A 42 16.11 0.48 -0.76
N ASP A 43 16.95 1.48 -1.02
CA ASP A 43 16.59 2.88 -0.81
C ASP A 43 16.20 3.58 -2.12
N PHE A 44 16.11 2.82 -3.20
CA PHE A 44 15.75 3.41 -4.49
C PHE A 44 14.23 3.52 -4.63
N TYR A 45 13.76 4.75 -4.75
CA TYR A 45 12.35 5.06 -5.04
C TYR A 45 12.32 6.11 -6.14
N HIS A 46 11.58 5.83 -7.20
CA HIS A 46 11.37 6.81 -8.29
C HIS A 46 10.78 8.12 -7.78
N GLN A 47 10.04 8.02 -6.68
CA GLN A 47 9.31 9.14 -6.11
C GLN A 47 10.19 10.03 -5.22
N ASP A 48 11.41 9.58 -4.91
CA ASP A 48 12.26 10.29 -3.96
C ASP A 48 12.81 11.59 -4.54
N LYS A 49 12.32 12.69 -3.98
CA LYS A 49 12.80 14.04 -4.29
C LYS A 49 12.38 14.95 -3.14
N ASP A 50 13.14 15.99 -2.93
CA ASP A 50 12.81 17.03 -1.92
C ASP A 50 12.57 16.46 -0.53
N GLY A 51 13.35 15.43 -0.15
CA GLY A 51 13.25 14.82 1.18
C GLY A 51 12.09 13.85 1.34
N TRP A 52 11.51 13.39 0.24
CA TRP A 52 10.36 12.47 0.27
C TRP A 52 10.62 11.19 1.08
N LEU A 53 11.74 10.52 0.81
CA LEU A 53 12.04 9.26 1.49
C LEU A 53 12.29 9.47 2.98
N ASP A 54 13.03 10.52 3.33
CA ASP A 54 13.31 10.83 4.74
C ASP A 54 12.01 11.15 5.48
N TRP A 55 11.14 11.94 4.86
CA TRP A 55 9.84 12.27 5.47
C TRP A 55 9.00 10.99 5.67
N CYS A 56 8.96 10.11 4.66
CA CYS A 56 8.23 8.85 4.78
C CYS A 56 8.76 7.99 5.92
N ARG A 57 10.07 7.91 6.05
CA ARG A 57 10.69 7.12 7.14
C ARG A 57 10.36 7.69 8.51
N GLU A 58 10.41 9.00 8.64
CA GLU A 58 10.13 9.65 9.92
C GLU A 58 8.66 9.52 10.31
N ASN A 59 7.78 9.40 9.33
CA ASN A 59 6.34 9.38 9.55
C ASN A 59 5.70 8.01 9.27
N GLU A 60 6.49 6.96 9.15
CA GLU A 60 5.97 5.63 8.79
C GLU A 60 4.83 5.18 9.70
N THR A 61 4.98 5.37 11.01
CA THR A 61 3.96 4.95 11.97
C THR A 61 2.64 5.68 11.73
N GLU A 62 2.70 6.98 11.48
CA GLU A 62 1.49 7.77 11.19
C GLU A 62 0.87 7.37 9.86
N ILE A 63 1.71 7.16 8.84
CA ILE A 63 1.25 6.80 7.50
C ILE A 63 0.46 5.49 7.56
N LYS A 64 1.01 4.47 8.19
CA LYS A 64 0.34 3.16 8.22
C LYS A 64 -0.93 3.18 9.07
N LYS A 65 -0.94 3.94 10.15
CA LYS A 65 -2.13 4.07 10.98
C LYS A 65 -3.22 4.87 10.29
N GLU A 66 -2.86 5.91 9.56
CA GLU A 66 -3.83 6.68 8.79
C GLU A 66 -4.42 5.85 7.65
N TYR A 67 -3.59 5.05 6.97
CA TYR A 67 -4.10 4.17 5.91
C TYR A 67 -5.12 3.18 6.49
N LEU A 68 -4.78 2.56 7.63
CA LEU A 68 -5.70 1.63 8.29
C LEU A 68 -6.99 2.34 8.74
N ARG A 69 -6.87 3.54 9.31
CA ARG A 69 -8.03 4.31 9.72
C ARG A 69 -8.98 4.55 8.56
N ARG A 70 -8.44 4.93 7.40
CA ARG A 70 -9.27 5.17 6.21
C ARG A 70 -9.95 3.90 5.74
N LEU A 71 -9.27 2.76 5.83
CA LEU A 71 -9.89 1.48 5.49
C LEU A 71 -11.06 1.19 6.42
N ASP A 72 -10.88 1.44 7.72
CA ASP A 72 -11.90 1.13 8.72
C ASP A 72 -13.11 2.06 8.62
N VAL A 73 -12.91 3.33 8.27
CA VAL A 73 -14.01 4.29 8.14
C VAL A 73 -14.44 4.49 6.68
N LYS A 74 -13.88 3.71 5.77
CA LYS A 74 -14.25 3.69 4.35
C LYS A 74 -13.97 5.00 3.62
N GLU A 75 -12.91 5.69 4.02
CA GLU A 75 -12.45 6.88 3.32
C GLU A 75 -11.52 6.50 2.18
N SER A 76 -11.41 7.37 1.19
CA SER A 76 -10.53 7.17 0.03
C SER A 76 -9.06 7.22 0.45
N VAL A 77 -8.25 6.37 -0.20
CA VAL A 77 -6.78 6.40 -0.06
C VAL A 77 -6.13 6.98 -1.32
N GLN A 78 -6.91 7.66 -2.15
CA GLN A 78 -6.42 8.14 -3.44
C GLN A 78 -5.25 9.12 -3.32
N ASP A 79 -5.21 9.92 -2.26
CA ASP A 79 -4.11 10.87 -2.04
C ASP A 79 -2.80 10.19 -1.64
N PHE A 80 -2.80 8.89 -1.42
CA PHE A 80 -1.58 8.11 -1.22
C PHE A 80 -0.93 7.68 -2.55
N TYR A 81 -1.61 7.90 -3.67
CA TYR A 81 -1.16 7.46 -4.99
C TYR A 81 -1.35 8.55 -6.03
N GLY A 82 -0.45 8.57 -7.01
CA GLY A 82 -0.51 9.54 -8.08
C GLY A 82 0.14 10.87 -7.73
N ASP A 83 0.64 11.55 -8.74
CA ASP A 83 1.36 12.81 -8.56
C ASP A 83 0.44 14.03 -8.61
N TRP A 84 -0.85 13.84 -8.93
CA TRP A 84 -1.84 14.91 -8.88
C TRP A 84 -2.51 15.05 -7.51
N CYS A 85 -2.23 14.11 -6.61
CA CYS A 85 -2.75 14.10 -5.24
C CYS A 85 -1.57 14.08 -4.28
N SER A 86 -1.81 14.53 -3.05
CA SER A 86 -0.76 14.46 -2.04
C SER A 86 -1.35 14.20 -0.67
N TYR A 87 -0.56 13.51 0.15
CA TYR A 87 -0.84 13.31 1.56
C TYR A 87 0.18 14.14 2.33
N ASN A 88 -0.29 15.12 3.08
CA ASN A 88 0.57 16.07 3.82
C ASN A 88 1.63 16.72 2.93
N GLY A 89 1.28 17.00 1.67
CA GLY A 89 2.18 17.65 0.72
C GLY A 89 3.15 16.71 0.01
N TYR A 90 3.07 15.40 0.27
CA TYR A 90 3.93 14.41 -0.38
C TYR A 90 3.10 13.46 -1.22
N SER A 91 3.47 13.31 -2.48
CA SER A 91 2.75 12.42 -3.39
C SER A 91 3.29 11.00 -3.30
N ASP A 92 2.48 10.05 -3.77
CA ASP A 92 2.87 8.63 -3.92
C ASP A 92 3.37 7.96 -2.64
N VAL A 93 2.90 8.41 -1.48
CA VAL A 93 3.31 7.86 -0.18
C VAL A 93 2.90 6.39 -0.03
N GLY A 94 1.83 5.97 -0.74
CA GLY A 94 1.39 4.58 -0.74
C GLY A 94 2.42 3.61 -1.28
N TYR A 95 3.28 4.05 -2.20
CA TYR A 95 4.35 3.19 -2.72
C TYR A 95 5.36 2.88 -1.63
N TYR A 96 5.71 3.86 -0.83
CA TYR A 96 6.59 3.63 0.32
C TYR A 96 5.95 2.68 1.31
N LEU A 97 4.71 2.96 1.69
CA LEU A 97 3.99 2.13 2.68
C LEU A 97 3.85 0.70 2.18
N GLY A 98 3.50 0.51 0.90
CA GLY A 98 3.37 -0.81 0.32
C GLY A 98 4.68 -1.59 0.36
N CYS A 99 5.77 -0.93 0.00
CA CYS A 99 7.10 -1.53 0.03
C CYS A 99 7.46 -1.97 1.46
N ARG A 100 7.25 -1.10 2.44
CA ARG A 100 7.55 -1.43 3.84
C ARG A 100 6.69 -2.57 4.35
N PHE A 101 5.42 -2.59 3.94
CA PHE A 101 4.52 -3.67 4.32
C PHE A 101 5.01 -5.02 3.77
N VAL A 102 5.35 -5.07 2.49
CA VAL A 102 5.85 -6.31 1.87
C VAL A 102 7.18 -6.71 2.49
N GLU A 103 8.07 -5.78 2.77
CA GLU A 103 9.32 -6.07 3.47
C GLU A 103 9.07 -6.66 4.85
N HIS A 104 8.06 -6.13 5.55
CA HIS A 104 7.66 -6.70 6.84
C HIS A 104 7.20 -8.16 6.68
N LEU A 105 6.42 -8.46 5.66
CA LEU A 105 5.98 -9.82 5.39
C LEU A 105 7.16 -10.75 5.08
N MET A 106 8.18 -10.24 4.42
CA MET A 106 9.35 -11.03 4.05
C MET A 106 10.19 -11.47 5.24
N LYS A 107 9.92 -10.96 6.42
CA LYS A 107 10.55 -11.46 7.63
C LYS A 107 10.04 -12.85 8.00
N SER A 108 8.85 -13.22 7.55
CA SER A 108 8.20 -14.49 7.89
C SER A 108 7.87 -15.35 6.69
N TYR A 109 7.82 -14.78 5.50
CA TYR A 109 7.38 -15.46 4.28
C TYR A 109 8.32 -15.15 3.14
N SER A 110 8.46 -16.10 2.20
CA SER A 110 9.19 -15.81 0.96
C SER A 110 8.34 -14.94 0.03
N LEU A 111 8.98 -14.25 -0.89
CA LEU A 111 8.25 -13.43 -1.86
C LEU A 111 7.31 -14.30 -2.71
N LYS A 112 7.70 -15.53 -3.01
CA LYS A 112 6.86 -16.47 -3.73
C LYS A 112 5.59 -16.80 -2.95
N GLU A 113 5.70 -16.99 -1.63
CA GLU A 113 4.55 -17.23 -0.77
C GLU A 113 3.65 -16.00 -0.70
N ILE A 114 4.25 -14.82 -0.54
CA ILE A 114 3.52 -13.56 -0.47
C ILE A 114 2.70 -13.35 -1.75
N ALA A 115 3.26 -13.66 -2.91
CA ALA A 115 2.58 -13.48 -4.19
C ALA A 115 1.29 -14.31 -4.30
N LYS A 116 1.13 -15.33 -3.46
CA LYS A 116 -0.04 -16.22 -3.47
C LYS A 116 -1.03 -15.94 -2.35
N PHE A 117 -0.81 -14.90 -1.56
CA PHE A 117 -1.70 -14.59 -0.44
C PHE A 117 -3.11 -14.25 -0.91
N SER A 118 -4.11 -14.79 -0.20
CA SER A 118 -5.50 -14.39 -0.41
C SER A 118 -5.73 -12.99 0.15
N PHE A 119 -6.84 -12.37 -0.25
CA PHE A 119 -7.22 -11.07 0.30
C PHE A 119 -7.34 -11.14 1.83
N SER A 120 -7.97 -12.19 2.37
CA SER A 120 -8.14 -12.35 3.81
C SER A 120 -6.79 -12.35 4.53
N LYS A 121 -5.80 -13.03 3.96
CA LYS A 121 -4.47 -13.09 4.53
C LYS A 121 -3.79 -11.73 4.49
N ILE A 122 -3.86 -11.05 3.35
CA ILE A 122 -3.25 -9.72 3.19
C ILE A 122 -3.89 -8.74 4.16
N ASN A 123 -5.21 -8.76 4.26
CA ASN A 123 -5.95 -7.85 5.13
C ASN A 123 -5.55 -8.04 6.60
N LYS A 124 -5.47 -9.29 7.04
CA LYS A 124 -5.07 -9.60 8.41
C LYS A 124 -3.64 -9.14 8.68
N GLU A 125 -2.73 -9.46 7.77
CA GLU A 125 -1.32 -9.11 7.93
C GLU A 125 -1.13 -7.58 7.93
N PHE A 126 -1.88 -6.86 7.09
CA PHE A 126 -1.79 -5.42 7.10
C PHE A 126 -2.30 -4.80 8.41
N LYS A 127 -3.39 -5.31 8.95
CA LYS A 127 -3.91 -4.83 10.24
C LYS A 127 -2.86 -5.01 11.34
N ASP A 128 -2.22 -6.18 11.37
CA ASP A 128 -1.20 -6.46 12.37
C ASP A 128 0.00 -5.52 12.20
N TYR A 129 0.45 -5.34 10.95
CA TYR A 129 1.56 -4.44 10.65
C TYR A 129 1.23 -2.99 11.03
N ALA A 130 0.06 -2.51 10.66
CA ALA A 130 -0.32 -1.12 10.88
C ALA A 130 -0.48 -0.77 12.36
N ARG A 131 -0.77 -1.76 13.19
CA ARG A 131 -0.93 -1.55 14.64
C ARG A 131 0.39 -1.60 15.40
N GLN A 132 1.46 -2.05 14.78
CA GLN A 132 2.79 -2.06 15.37
C GLN A 132 3.37 -0.64 15.38
N ARG A 133 4.30 -0.42 16.30
CA ARG A 133 5.03 0.84 16.38
C ARG A 133 6.31 0.81 15.59
#